data_77e765a72f1becd36a80cbcbbf66b070
#
_entry.id   77e765a72f1becd36a80cbcbbf66b070
#
_cell.length_a   1.000
_cell.length_b   1.000
_cell.length_c   1.000
_cell.angle_alpha   90.00
_cell.angle_beta   90.00
_cell.angle_gamma   90.00
#
_symmetry.space_group_name_H-M   'P 1'
#
loop_
_entity.id
_entity.type
_entity.pdbx_description
1 polymer ?
#
loop_
_entity_poly.entity_id
_entity_poly.type
_entity_poly.pdbx_seq_one_letter_code
_entity_poly.pdbx_strand_id
1 'polypeptide(L)'
;NVLVDVEFTTEYVYHTRFSGNVRLGVFNGEFVLPGGIKKHAGLRHVTLHNVTVGDNCCIENIQNYIANYTIGNDAFIENVDVILVDGVSKFGNGVEASVLNETGGREVLINDKLSAHLAYILALYRHRPELINRLKEITDFYSNKHASDVGTIGSHVRIINTGSIKNVRIGDFTHIEGTCRLLNGSINS
;
A
#
# COMPACT_ATOMS: atom_id res chain seq x y z
N ASN A 1 -19.32 12.33 -2.10
CA ASN A 1 -18.78 13.38 -2.96
C ASN A 1 -17.78 12.76 -3.94
N VAL A 2 -17.98 12.96 -5.26
CA VAL A 2 -17.05 12.50 -6.30
C VAL A 2 -16.51 13.73 -7.02
N LEU A 3 -15.19 13.89 -7.00
CA LEU A 3 -14.46 14.94 -7.70
C LEU A 3 -13.74 14.31 -8.89
N VAL A 4 -13.84 14.94 -10.04
CA VAL A 4 -13.22 14.50 -11.29
C VAL A 4 -12.44 15.65 -11.92
N ASP A 5 -11.48 15.33 -12.78
CA ASP A 5 -10.81 16.32 -13.62
C ASP A 5 -11.74 16.87 -14.71
N VAL A 6 -11.40 18.03 -15.28
CA VAL A 6 -12.17 18.66 -16.37
C VAL A 6 -12.19 17.79 -17.64
N GLU A 7 -11.11 17.03 -17.89
CA GLU A 7 -10.99 16.15 -19.05
C GLU A 7 -11.52 14.73 -18.78
N PHE A 8 -12.12 14.49 -17.61
CA PHE A 8 -12.64 13.18 -17.25
C PHE A 8 -13.85 12.80 -18.13
N THR A 9 -13.85 11.56 -18.60
CA THR A 9 -15.00 10.96 -19.31
C THR A 9 -15.49 9.72 -18.58
N THR A 10 -16.81 9.50 -18.60
CA THR A 10 -17.44 8.30 -18.01
C THR A 10 -17.38 7.08 -18.91
N GLU A 11 -16.84 7.20 -20.12
CA GLU A 11 -16.82 6.13 -21.13
C GLU A 11 -16.12 4.84 -20.62
N TYR A 12 -15.14 4.99 -19.73
CA TYR A 12 -14.36 3.86 -19.20
C TYR A 12 -14.68 3.51 -17.75
N VAL A 13 -15.88 3.93 -17.26
CA VAL A 13 -16.33 3.66 -15.88
C VAL A 13 -17.62 2.85 -15.92
N TYR A 14 -17.53 1.56 -15.58
CA TYR A 14 -18.66 0.62 -15.63
C TYR A 14 -18.88 -0.10 -14.32
N HIS A 15 -20.13 -0.27 -13.91
CA HIS A 15 -20.51 -1.03 -12.72
C HIS A 15 -19.70 -0.66 -11.47
N THR A 16 -19.48 0.65 -11.30
CA THR A 16 -18.66 1.20 -10.21
C THR A 16 -19.54 1.88 -9.19
N ARG A 17 -19.28 1.64 -7.91
CA ARG A 17 -19.95 2.30 -6.79
C ARG A 17 -18.97 3.20 -6.06
N PHE A 18 -19.40 4.43 -5.75
CA PHE A 18 -18.63 5.42 -5.03
C PHE A 18 -19.28 5.73 -3.69
N SER A 19 -18.48 5.86 -2.63
CA SER A 19 -18.95 6.25 -1.31
C SER A 19 -17.88 7.12 -0.61
N GLY A 20 -18.33 8.00 0.28
CA GLY A 20 -17.44 8.97 0.92
C GLY A 20 -16.87 10.01 -0.03
N ASN A 21 -15.59 10.35 0.11
CA ASN A 21 -14.86 11.29 -0.74
C ASN A 21 -14.01 10.53 -1.74
N VAL A 22 -14.36 10.63 -3.03
CA VAL A 22 -13.63 9.96 -4.11
C VAL A 22 -13.09 11.02 -5.07
N ARG A 23 -11.83 10.87 -5.49
CA ARG A 23 -11.24 11.68 -6.54
C ARG A 23 -10.75 10.77 -7.65
N LEU A 24 -11.04 11.14 -8.91
CA LEU A 24 -10.67 10.36 -10.09
C LEU A 24 -9.86 11.24 -11.04
N GLY A 25 -8.72 10.72 -11.49
CA GLY A 25 -7.96 11.27 -12.59
C GLY A 25 -8.56 10.94 -13.96
N VAL A 26 -7.80 11.16 -15.01
CA VAL A 26 -8.20 10.96 -16.41
C VAL A 26 -7.76 9.57 -16.88
N PHE A 27 -8.61 8.86 -17.62
CA PHE A 27 -8.37 7.48 -18.06
C PHE A 27 -8.19 7.42 -19.59
N ASN A 28 -7.06 7.89 -20.11
CA ASN A 28 -6.73 7.91 -21.54
C ASN A 28 -5.71 6.84 -21.97
N GLY A 29 -5.10 6.14 -21.02
CA GLY A 29 -4.01 5.18 -21.27
C GLY A 29 -4.49 3.79 -21.66
N GLU A 30 -3.58 3.01 -22.24
CA GLU A 30 -3.77 1.59 -22.56
C GLU A 30 -2.69 0.75 -21.89
N PHE A 31 -3.06 -0.43 -21.42
CA PHE A 31 -2.16 -1.46 -20.91
C PHE A 31 -2.03 -2.58 -21.92
N VAL A 32 -0.80 -3.04 -22.16
CA VAL A 32 -0.55 -4.24 -22.95
C VAL A 32 -0.30 -5.41 -22.01
N LEU A 33 -1.18 -6.39 -22.06
CA LEU A 33 -1.08 -7.61 -21.28
C LEU A 33 -0.27 -8.69 -22.00
N PRO A 34 0.18 -9.74 -21.26
CA PRO A 34 0.80 -10.91 -21.89
C PRO A 34 -0.07 -11.48 -23.02
N GLY A 35 0.56 -11.84 -24.13
CA GLY A 35 -0.15 -12.26 -25.35
C GLY A 35 -0.60 -11.13 -26.26
N GLY A 36 -0.28 -9.86 -25.95
CA GLY A 36 -0.57 -8.70 -26.80
C GLY A 36 -1.99 -8.15 -26.68
N ILE A 37 -2.75 -8.57 -25.67
CA ILE A 37 -4.10 -8.05 -25.42
C ILE A 37 -3.98 -6.61 -24.92
N LYS A 38 -4.70 -5.70 -25.55
CA LYS A 38 -4.81 -4.31 -25.12
C LYS A 38 -6.01 -4.11 -24.21
N LYS A 39 -5.79 -3.42 -23.09
CA LYS A 39 -6.82 -3.07 -22.11
C LYS A 39 -6.75 -1.58 -21.82
N HIS A 40 -7.86 -0.88 -22.02
CA HIS A 40 -7.95 0.55 -21.76
C HIS A 40 -8.00 0.83 -20.26
N ALA A 41 -7.35 1.92 -19.81
CA ALA A 41 -7.50 2.44 -18.45
C ALA A 41 -8.98 2.67 -18.10
N GLY A 42 -9.31 2.61 -16.84
CA GLY A 42 -10.69 2.83 -16.37
C GLY A 42 -11.05 2.01 -15.14
N LEU A 43 -12.29 2.13 -14.72
CA LEU A 43 -12.83 1.48 -13.53
C LEU A 43 -13.95 0.52 -13.93
N ARG A 44 -13.86 -0.75 -13.56
CA ARG A 44 -14.86 -1.78 -13.89
C ARG A 44 -15.12 -2.72 -12.73
N HIS A 45 -16.38 -2.89 -12.34
CA HIS A 45 -16.78 -3.80 -11.26
C HIS A 45 -15.98 -3.55 -9.96
N VAL A 46 -16.03 -2.30 -9.46
CA VAL A 46 -15.34 -1.89 -8.25
C VAL A 46 -16.20 -1.01 -7.34
N THR A 47 -16.04 -1.15 -6.04
CA THR A 47 -16.59 -0.23 -5.05
C THR A 47 -15.45 0.55 -4.41
N LEU A 48 -15.50 1.89 -4.48
CA LEU A 48 -14.50 2.80 -3.92
C LEU A 48 -15.06 3.59 -2.75
N HIS A 49 -14.37 3.61 -1.62
CA HIS A 49 -14.74 4.39 -0.43
C HIS A 49 -13.57 5.22 0.06
N ASN A 50 -13.69 6.56 0.05
CA ASN A 50 -12.60 7.47 0.41
C ASN A 50 -11.29 7.18 -0.34
N VAL A 51 -11.35 7.16 -1.67
CA VAL A 51 -10.20 6.78 -2.51
C VAL A 51 -9.86 7.91 -3.48
N THR A 52 -8.58 8.19 -3.62
CA THR A 52 -8.05 8.99 -4.73
C THR A 52 -7.42 8.05 -5.75
N VAL A 53 -7.84 8.14 -6.99
CA VAL A 53 -7.31 7.37 -8.12
C VAL A 53 -6.58 8.33 -9.05
N GLY A 54 -5.32 8.06 -9.33
CA GLY A 54 -4.50 8.82 -10.27
C GLY A 54 -4.88 8.59 -11.73
N ASP A 55 -4.11 9.20 -12.61
CA ASP A 55 -4.34 9.12 -14.05
C ASP A 55 -4.00 7.75 -14.61
N ASN A 56 -4.67 7.38 -15.70
CA ASN A 56 -4.43 6.16 -16.47
C ASN A 56 -4.46 4.86 -15.65
N CYS A 57 -5.15 4.83 -14.53
CA CYS A 57 -5.32 3.62 -13.75
C CYS A 57 -6.30 2.65 -14.43
N CYS A 58 -6.01 1.35 -14.35
CA CYS A 58 -6.95 0.29 -14.69
C CYS A 58 -7.28 -0.51 -13.43
N ILE A 59 -8.50 -0.37 -12.92
CA ILE A 59 -8.94 -1.05 -11.70
C ILE A 59 -10.20 -1.85 -12.03
N GLU A 60 -10.10 -3.17 -11.94
CA GLU A 60 -11.24 -3.99 -12.28
C GLU A 60 -11.37 -5.29 -11.46
N ASN A 61 -12.61 -5.78 -11.39
CA ASN A 61 -12.94 -7.03 -10.71
C ASN A 61 -12.47 -7.06 -9.25
N ILE A 62 -12.77 -6.01 -8.49
CA ILE A 62 -12.56 -5.97 -7.05
C ILE A 62 -13.79 -6.61 -6.40
N GLN A 63 -13.59 -7.77 -5.75
CA GLN A 63 -14.68 -8.60 -5.24
C GLN A 63 -15.48 -7.90 -4.15
N ASN A 64 -14.81 -7.19 -3.24
CA ASN A 64 -15.44 -6.44 -2.17
C ASN A 64 -15.33 -4.93 -2.41
N TYR A 65 -14.25 -4.29 -1.96
CA TYR A 65 -14.06 -2.84 -2.11
C TYR A 65 -12.60 -2.41 -1.95
N ILE A 66 -12.32 -1.17 -2.37
CA ILE A 66 -11.10 -0.44 -2.01
C ILE A 66 -11.51 0.71 -1.08
N ALA A 67 -10.86 0.83 0.07
CA ALA A 67 -11.18 1.87 1.05
C ALA A 67 -9.94 2.55 1.65
N ASN A 68 -10.02 3.88 1.78
CA ASN A 68 -9.01 4.71 2.44
C ASN A 68 -7.62 4.59 1.79
N TYR A 69 -7.55 4.75 0.47
CA TYR A 69 -6.30 4.68 -0.29
C TYR A 69 -6.13 5.84 -1.26
N THR A 70 -4.88 6.23 -1.45
CA THR A 70 -4.43 7.03 -2.59
C THR A 70 -3.67 6.12 -3.55
N ILE A 71 -4.12 6.04 -4.79
CA ILE A 71 -3.55 5.22 -5.86
C ILE A 71 -2.85 6.16 -6.84
N GLY A 72 -1.57 5.93 -7.09
CA GLY A 72 -0.77 6.69 -8.04
C GLY A 72 -1.16 6.46 -9.49
N ASN A 73 -0.47 7.11 -10.41
CA ASN A 73 -0.76 7.03 -11.83
C ASN A 73 -0.33 5.69 -12.44
N ASP A 74 -0.95 5.31 -13.55
CA ASP A 74 -0.61 4.12 -14.31
C ASP A 74 -0.64 2.81 -13.49
N ALA A 75 -1.47 2.77 -12.45
CA ALA A 75 -1.65 1.57 -11.64
C ALA A 75 -2.59 0.57 -12.31
N PHE A 76 -2.22 -0.70 -12.31
CA PHE A 76 -3.01 -1.81 -12.81
C PHE A 76 -3.41 -2.75 -11.69
N ILE A 77 -4.70 -2.78 -11.33
CA ILE A 77 -5.23 -3.58 -10.22
C ILE A 77 -6.36 -4.45 -10.75
N GLU A 78 -6.17 -5.76 -10.75
CA GLU A 78 -7.13 -6.69 -11.32
C GLU A 78 -7.33 -7.92 -10.43
N ASN A 79 -8.60 -8.32 -10.27
CA ASN A 79 -8.99 -9.54 -9.57
C ASN A 79 -8.40 -9.60 -8.14
N VAL A 80 -8.79 -8.62 -7.33
CA VAL A 80 -8.38 -8.48 -5.92
C VAL A 80 -9.61 -8.58 -5.03
N ASP A 81 -9.50 -9.26 -3.90
CA ASP A 81 -10.62 -9.40 -2.97
C ASP A 81 -10.96 -8.06 -2.30
N VAL A 82 -10.02 -7.51 -1.52
CA VAL A 82 -10.24 -6.25 -0.80
C VAL A 82 -8.92 -5.51 -0.58
N ILE A 83 -8.96 -4.17 -0.66
CA ILE A 83 -7.84 -3.29 -0.31
C ILE A 83 -8.35 -2.24 0.67
N LEU A 84 -7.84 -2.23 1.92
CA LEU A 84 -8.31 -1.25 2.90
C LEU A 84 -7.25 -0.84 3.91
N VAL A 85 -7.39 0.39 4.41
CA VAL A 85 -6.80 0.79 5.69
C VAL A 85 -7.91 0.86 6.72
N ASP A 86 -7.70 0.16 7.84
CA ASP A 86 -8.65 0.07 8.95
C ASP A 86 -8.09 0.83 10.15
N GLY A 87 -8.65 1.99 10.42
CA GLY A 87 -8.16 2.93 11.43
C GLY A 87 -6.81 3.52 11.10
N VAL A 88 -6.08 3.98 12.11
CA VAL A 88 -4.73 4.53 11.94
C VAL A 88 -3.71 3.40 11.93
N SER A 89 -2.92 3.31 10.87
CA SER A 89 -1.89 2.29 10.67
C SER A 89 -0.50 2.91 10.58
N LYS A 90 0.50 2.22 11.12
CA LYS A 90 1.92 2.53 10.94
C LYS A 90 2.55 1.74 9.78
N PHE A 91 1.76 0.95 9.08
CA PHE A 91 2.19 0.15 7.92
C PHE A 91 3.41 -0.75 8.23
N GLY A 92 3.35 -1.45 9.36
CA GLY A 92 4.41 -2.35 9.82
C GLY A 92 5.60 -1.68 10.52
N ASN A 93 5.66 -0.35 10.55
CA ASN A 93 6.73 0.36 11.24
C ASN A 93 6.53 0.34 12.77
N GLY A 94 7.62 0.14 13.52
CA GLY A 94 7.61 0.15 14.99
C GLY A 94 7.14 -1.17 15.61
N VAL A 95 7.03 -2.24 14.83
CA VAL A 95 6.74 -3.58 15.36
C VAL A 95 8.01 -4.20 15.90
N GLU A 96 7.95 -4.75 17.12
CA GLU A 96 9.08 -5.49 17.69
C GLU A 96 9.16 -6.90 17.11
N ALA A 97 10.35 -7.27 16.63
CA ALA A 97 10.65 -8.63 16.20
C ALA A 97 11.74 -9.24 17.08
N SER A 98 11.48 -10.44 17.57
CA SER A 98 12.46 -11.21 18.32
C SER A 98 13.47 -11.84 17.36
N VAL A 99 14.69 -11.32 17.37
CA VAL A 99 15.79 -11.79 16.52
C VAL A 99 16.82 -12.48 17.37
N LEU A 100 17.19 -13.74 17.08
CA LEU A 100 18.16 -14.54 17.84
C LEU A 100 17.88 -14.53 19.35
N ASN A 101 16.64 -14.72 19.73
CA ASN A 101 16.17 -14.36 21.06
C ASN A 101 15.21 -15.40 21.67
N GLU A 102 15.76 -16.51 22.14
CA GLU A 102 14.98 -17.54 22.80
C GLU A 102 14.47 -17.12 24.19
N THR A 103 15.14 -16.16 24.84
CA THR A 103 14.87 -15.74 26.22
C THR A 103 14.36 -14.32 26.38
N GLY A 104 14.19 -13.57 25.30
CA GLY A 104 13.78 -12.15 25.32
C GLY A 104 14.95 -11.17 25.51
N GLY A 105 14.69 -9.88 25.31
CA GLY A 105 15.64 -8.79 25.55
C GLY A 105 16.50 -8.37 24.36
N ARG A 106 16.28 -8.95 23.16
CA ARG A 106 16.99 -8.57 21.93
C ARG A 106 16.02 -8.25 20.79
N GLU A 107 14.86 -7.71 21.13
CA GLU A 107 13.88 -7.29 20.14
C GLU A 107 14.41 -6.14 19.30
N VAL A 108 14.16 -6.21 18.00
CA VAL A 108 14.50 -5.18 17.02
C VAL A 108 13.22 -4.54 16.55
N LEU A 109 13.16 -3.21 16.61
CA LEU A 109 12.06 -2.44 16.03
C LEU A 109 12.18 -2.43 14.51
N ILE A 110 11.24 -3.08 13.84
CA ILE A 110 11.17 -3.11 12.38
C ILE A 110 10.66 -1.77 11.86
N ASN A 111 11.27 -1.29 10.80
CA ASN A 111 10.78 -0.17 10.00
C ASN A 111 11.25 -0.31 8.55
N ASP A 112 10.61 0.40 7.63
CA ASP A 112 10.90 0.33 6.20
C ASP A 112 12.28 0.89 5.79
N LYS A 113 13.02 1.48 6.72
CA LYS A 113 14.42 1.94 6.56
C LYS A 113 15.42 1.08 7.34
N LEU A 114 14.97 -0.02 7.94
CA LEU A 114 15.83 -0.89 8.72
C LEU A 114 16.87 -1.57 7.83
N SER A 115 18.14 -1.26 8.04
CA SER A 115 19.24 -1.96 7.39
C SER A 115 19.75 -3.11 8.26
N ALA A 116 20.44 -4.07 7.65
CA ALA A 116 21.10 -5.16 8.38
C ALA A 116 22.08 -4.65 9.45
N HIS A 117 22.80 -3.56 9.15
CA HIS A 117 23.75 -2.93 10.11
C HIS A 117 23.01 -2.36 11.33
N LEU A 118 21.88 -1.67 11.12
CA LEU A 118 21.09 -1.12 12.22
C LEU A 118 20.47 -2.23 13.05
N ALA A 119 19.94 -3.27 12.41
CA ALA A 119 19.42 -4.45 13.11
C ALA A 119 20.50 -5.15 13.96
N TYR A 120 21.71 -5.29 13.42
CA TYR A 120 22.87 -5.83 14.15
C TYR A 120 23.19 -5.00 15.41
N ILE A 121 23.25 -3.68 15.28
CA ILE A 121 23.50 -2.78 16.42
C ILE A 121 22.41 -2.94 17.47
N LEU A 122 21.13 -2.90 17.06
CA LEU A 122 19.98 -3.04 17.97
C LEU A 122 20.00 -4.40 18.70
N ALA A 123 20.39 -5.48 18.05
CA ALA A 123 20.39 -6.82 18.64
C ALA A 123 21.60 -7.07 19.55
N LEU A 124 22.81 -6.61 19.19
CA LEU A 124 24.05 -7.03 19.85
C LEU A 124 24.68 -5.99 20.76
N TYR A 125 24.41 -4.69 20.59
CA TYR A 125 25.02 -3.63 21.42
C TYR A 125 24.22 -3.33 22.71
N ARG A 126 23.55 -4.32 23.27
CA ARG A 126 22.73 -4.18 24.49
C ARG A 126 23.50 -3.74 25.73
N HIS A 127 24.82 -3.92 25.74
CA HIS A 127 25.71 -3.40 26.78
C HIS A 127 25.84 -1.86 26.77
N ARG A 128 25.26 -1.18 25.75
CA ARG A 128 25.19 0.28 25.65
C ARG A 128 23.72 0.74 25.65
N PRO A 129 23.04 0.74 26.80
CA PRO A 129 21.61 0.99 26.88
C PRO A 129 21.22 2.39 26.38
N GLU A 130 22.04 3.41 26.58
CA GLU A 130 21.78 4.77 26.10
C GLU A 130 21.68 4.82 24.56
N LEU A 131 22.61 4.13 23.87
CA LEU A 131 22.57 4.03 22.40
C LEU A 131 21.30 3.33 21.93
N ILE A 132 20.97 2.19 22.53
CA ILE A 132 19.79 1.41 22.15
C ILE A 132 18.50 2.19 22.40
N ASN A 133 18.38 2.87 23.54
CA ASN A 133 17.21 3.69 23.85
C ASN A 133 17.08 4.83 22.85
N ARG A 134 18.17 5.49 22.48
CA ARG A 134 18.13 6.57 21.49
C ARG A 134 17.71 6.07 20.11
N LEU A 135 18.18 4.91 19.68
CA LEU A 135 17.76 4.31 18.41
C LEU A 135 16.28 3.91 18.43
N LYS A 136 15.79 3.39 19.54
CA LYS A 136 14.34 3.11 19.73
C LYS A 136 13.51 4.39 19.63
N GLU A 137 13.89 5.46 20.33
CA GLU A 137 13.20 6.77 20.25
C GLU A 137 13.14 7.30 18.81
N ILE A 138 14.22 7.20 18.04
CA ILE A 138 14.26 7.63 16.65
C ILE A 138 13.30 6.79 15.80
N THR A 139 13.30 5.46 16.01
CA THR A 139 12.39 4.56 15.29
C THR A 139 10.93 4.83 15.64
N ASP A 140 10.63 5.07 16.91
CA ASP A 140 9.28 5.41 17.37
C ASP A 140 8.80 6.75 16.80
N PHE A 141 9.66 7.75 16.79
CA PHE A 141 9.36 9.04 16.16
C PHE A 141 9.08 8.87 14.67
N TYR A 142 9.93 8.12 13.97
CA TYR A 142 9.75 7.80 12.55
C TYR A 142 8.42 7.09 12.30
N SER A 143 8.13 6.04 13.05
CA SER A 143 6.92 5.24 12.93
C SER A 143 5.64 6.05 13.18
N ASN A 144 5.67 6.93 14.19
CA ASN A 144 4.54 7.80 14.51
C ASN A 144 4.31 8.86 13.42
N LYS A 145 5.38 9.39 12.82
CA LYS A 145 5.30 10.35 11.72
C LYS A 145 4.65 9.73 10.46
N HIS A 146 4.81 8.44 10.26
CA HIS A 146 4.28 7.71 9.10
C HIS A 146 2.91 7.06 9.37
N ALA A 147 2.39 7.20 10.59
CA ALA A 147 1.05 6.72 10.92
C ALA A 147 -0.02 7.50 10.12
N SER A 148 -0.93 6.77 9.50
CA SER A 148 -2.01 7.36 8.69
C SER A 148 -3.22 6.43 8.65
N ASP A 149 -4.39 7.00 8.49
CA ASP A 149 -5.64 6.31 8.18
C ASP A 149 -5.85 6.14 6.66
N VAL A 150 -4.93 6.68 5.84
CA VAL A 150 -4.93 6.55 4.40
C VAL A 150 -3.66 5.83 3.95
N GLY A 151 -3.84 4.74 3.21
CA GLY A 151 -2.76 4.00 2.57
C GLY A 151 -2.34 4.61 1.24
N THR A 152 -1.19 4.17 0.74
CA THR A 152 -0.71 4.57 -0.58
C THR A 152 -0.37 3.34 -1.43
N ILE A 153 -0.79 3.38 -2.67
CA ILE A 153 -0.33 2.52 -3.76
C ILE A 153 0.38 3.45 -4.74
N GLY A 154 1.65 3.19 -4.99
CA GLY A 154 2.48 4.02 -5.85
C GLY A 154 2.08 4.02 -7.31
N SER A 155 2.85 4.72 -8.12
CA SER A 155 2.65 4.76 -9.58
C SER A 155 3.25 3.54 -10.26
N HIS A 156 2.70 3.16 -11.43
CA HIS A 156 3.13 2.00 -12.22
C HIS A 156 3.09 0.66 -11.46
N VAL A 157 2.25 0.56 -10.43
CA VAL A 157 2.08 -0.65 -9.63
C VAL A 157 1.18 -1.64 -10.36
N ARG A 158 1.49 -2.93 -10.27
CA ARG A 158 0.65 -4.01 -10.78
C ARG A 158 0.24 -4.94 -9.63
N ILE A 159 -1.06 -5.10 -9.40
CA ILE A 159 -1.62 -6.01 -8.40
C ILE A 159 -2.61 -6.93 -9.10
N ILE A 160 -2.31 -8.21 -9.17
CA ILE A 160 -3.09 -9.16 -9.96
C ILE A 160 -3.37 -10.42 -9.14
N ASN A 161 -4.61 -10.93 -9.22
CA ASN A 161 -5.01 -12.20 -8.59
C ASN A 161 -4.62 -12.28 -7.11
N THR A 162 -4.88 -11.24 -6.35
CA THR A 162 -4.46 -11.09 -4.96
C THR A 162 -5.67 -11.12 -4.03
N GLY A 163 -5.54 -11.80 -2.91
CA GLY A 163 -6.57 -11.81 -1.88
C GLY A 163 -6.66 -10.47 -1.13
N SER A 164 -6.58 -10.48 0.18
CA SER A 164 -6.77 -9.26 0.97
C SER A 164 -5.48 -8.48 1.18
N ILE A 165 -5.54 -7.16 0.96
CA ILE A 165 -4.49 -6.19 1.28
C ILE A 165 -5.02 -5.25 2.36
N LYS A 166 -4.49 -5.35 3.57
CA LYS A 166 -4.94 -4.54 4.71
C LYS A 166 -3.78 -3.83 5.40
N ASN A 167 -3.89 -2.50 5.54
CA ASN A 167 -2.87 -1.69 6.21
C ASN A 167 -1.48 -1.83 5.58
N VAL A 168 -1.40 -1.82 4.25
CA VAL A 168 -0.15 -1.97 3.51
C VAL A 168 0.14 -0.73 2.68
N ARG A 169 1.34 -0.22 2.77
CA ARG A 169 1.86 0.82 1.87
C ARG A 169 2.66 0.16 0.77
N ILE A 170 2.38 0.53 -0.48
CA ILE A 170 2.99 -0.07 -1.66
C ILE A 170 3.71 1.03 -2.44
N GLY A 171 5.02 0.85 -2.65
CA GLY A 171 5.85 1.78 -3.40
C GLY A 171 5.66 1.68 -4.91
N ASP A 172 6.26 2.62 -5.64
CA ASP A 172 6.18 2.69 -7.10
C ASP A 172 6.78 1.44 -7.77
N PHE A 173 6.33 1.13 -8.98
CA PHE A 173 6.82 0.02 -9.81
C PHE A 173 6.72 -1.37 -9.17
N THR A 174 5.99 -1.53 -8.08
CA THR A 174 5.81 -2.81 -7.40
C THR A 174 4.92 -3.74 -8.21
N HIS A 175 5.28 -5.03 -8.28
CA HIS A 175 4.47 -6.08 -8.87
C HIS A 175 4.08 -7.12 -7.81
N ILE A 176 2.78 -7.29 -7.60
CA ILE A 176 2.18 -8.25 -6.65
C ILE A 176 1.25 -9.17 -7.43
N GLU A 177 1.51 -10.46 -7.42
CA GLU A 177 0.70 -11.45 -8.11
C GLU A 177 0.49 -12.71 -7.27
N GLY A 178 -0.73 -13.24 -7.28
CA GLY A 178 -1.06 -14.52 -6.65
C GLY A 178 -0.93 -14.55 -5.13
N THR A 179 -0.90 -13.40 -4.47
CA THR A 179 -0.72 -13.32 -3.01
C THR A 179 -2.04 -13.55 -2.29
N CYS A 180 -2.08 -14.48 -1.34
CA CYS A 180 -3.30 -14.72 -0.58
C CYS A 180 -3.64 -13.57 0.37
N ARG A 181 -2.65 -13.02 1.09
CA ARG A 181 -2.87 -11.98 2.10
C ARG A 181 -1.63 -11.14 2.38
N LEU A 182 -1.81 -9.83 2.43
CA LEU A 182 -0.82 -8.85 2.88
C LEU A 182 -1.40 -8.05 4.03
N LEU A 183 -0.69 -7.99 5.15
CA LEU A 183 -1.13 -7.31 6.36
C LEU A 183 -0.04 -6.48 7.00
N ASN A 184 -0.39 -5.24 7.41
CA ASN A 184 0.43 -4.39 8.27
C ASN A 184 1.89 -4.33 7.79
N GLY A 185 2.12 -3.84 6.60
CA GLY A 185 3.45 -3.83 5.99
C GLY A 185 3.73 -2.66 5.07
N SER A 186 4.99 -2.53 4.68
CA SER A 186 5.44 -1.61 3.65
C SER A 186 6.21 -2.39 2.60
N ILE A 187 5.91 -2.16 1.33
CA ILE A 187 6.65 -2.68 0.18
C ILE A 187 7.31 -1.47 -0.47
N ASN A 188 8.61 -1.43 -0.44
CA ASN A 188 9.39 -0.36 -1.07
C ASN A 188 9.62 -0.66 -2.55
N SER A 189 9.77 0.38 -3.34
CA SER A 189 10.20 0.31 -4.75
C SER A 189 11.68 -0.07 -4.89
#